data_2dd28495cf0a5cdc12b3f51e9486f067
#
_entry.id   2dd28495cf0a5cdc12b3f51e9486f067
#
_cell.length_a   1.000
_cell.length_b   1.000
_cell.length_c   1.000
_cell.angle_alpha   90.00
_cell.angle_beta   90.00
_cell.angle_gamma   90.00
#
_symmetry.space_group_name_H-M   'P 1'
#
loop_
_entity.id
_entity.type
_entity.pdbx_description
1 polymer ?
#
loop_
_entity_poly.entity_id
_entity_poly.type
_entity_poly.pdbx_seq_one_letter_code
_entity_poly.pdbx_strand_id
1 'polypeptide(L)'
;VIITPGFPFRTGSPKWKTRSNYYIADFQNQNYAAEAWFTSDAVWLMTETDLPHASLPEAVKNAFKNSEYGQWSLDDVDMLVREGMEPVYVLEVEQGPREMDLYYNAEGILIKVVEDSEDDSEDYLPIELPEEVKNFLQEKYAASKIVETDQEHGQFEVDIIHDGVAKEVLFDNSGNWLSSSWEISLDTLPEVVKTAIRQEINDKYVGYETDDEPELVETPDGNYYRIELEAEDGREVILKIREDGSLLQ
;
A
#
# COMPACT_ATOMS: atom_id res chain seq x y z
N VAL A 1 24.82 -22.31 0.07
CA VAL A 1 23.86 -21.25 -0.30
C VAL A 1 23.21 -21.71 -1.59
N ILE A 2 21.95 -22.15 -1.54
CA ILE A 2 21.18 -22.46 -2.74
C ILE A 2 20.66 -21.11 -3.24
N ILE A 3 21.34 -20.55 -4.22
CA ILE A 3 20.90 -19.32 -4.91
C ILE A 3 19.76 -19.73 -5.81
N THR A 4 18.53 -19.27 -5.52
CA THR A 4 17.39 -19.47 -6.41
C THR A 4 17.66 -18.86 -7.79
N PRO A 5 17.23 -19.49 -8.90
CA PRO A 5 17.46 -18.97 -10.24
C PRO A 5 16.69 -17.64 -10.42
N GLY A 6 17.41 -16.54 -10.43
CA GLY A 6 16.84 -15.19 -10.60
C GLY A 6 17.65 -14.09 -9.94
N PHE A 7 18.55 -14.40 -9.05
CA PHE A 7 19.39 -13.42 -8.37
C PHE A 7 20.51 -12.92 -9.29
N PRO A 8 20.51 -11.66 -9.72
CA PRO A 8 21.50 -11.14 -10.65
C PRO A 8 22.75 -10.62 -9.93
N PHE A 9 23.47 -11.44 -9.16
CA PHE A 9 24.83 -11.07 -8.76
C PHE A 9 25.74 -11.03 -9.97
N ARG A 10 25.78 -9.93 -10.68
CA ARG A 10 26.60 -9.81 -11.89
C ARG A 10 27.96 -9.13 -11.71
N THR A 11 28.20 -8.40 -10.59
CA THR A 11 29.48 -7.70 -10.40
C THR A 11 29.87 -7.59 -8.92
N GLY A 12 30.98 -8.21 -8.54
CA GLY A 12 31.60 -8.06 -7.22
C GLY A 12 31.11 -9.03 -6.16
N SER A 13 31.87 -9.11 -5.05
CA SER A 13 31.43 -9.81 -3.84
C SER A 13 30.58 -8.85 -3.02
N PRO A 14 29.39 -9.25 -2.53
CA PRO A 14 28.58 -8.41 -1.67
C PRO A 14 29.31 -8.11 -0.36
N LYS A 15 29.02 -6.95 0.22
CA LYS A 15 29.38 -6.68 1.61
C LYS A 15 28.24 -7.16 2.49
N TRP A 16 28.57 -7.88 3.53
CA TRP A 16 27.58 -8.43 4.45
C TRP A 16 27.51 -7.59 5.72
N LYS A 17 26.31 -7.27 6.15
CA LYS A 17 26.00 -6.68 7.46
C LYS A 17 24.88 -7.47 8.14
N THR A 18 24.62 -7.19 9.39
CA THR A 18 23.50 -7.78 10.14
C THR A 18 22.71 -6.65 10.79
N ARG A 19 21.39 -6.75 10.75
CA ARG A 19 20.47 -5.88 11.47
C ARG A 19 19.39 -6.76 12.09
N SER A 20 19.08 -6.55 13.36
CA SER A 20 18.17 -7.43 14.10
C SER A 20 18.52 -8.91 13.94
N ASN A 21 17.69 -9.74 13.35
CA ASN A 21 17.93 -11.16 13.11
C ASN A 21 18.19 -11.49 11.63
N TYR A 22 18.47 -10.47 10.80
CA TYR A 22 18.64 -10.62 9.36
C TYR A 22 20.10 -10.50 8.94
N TYR A 23 20.45 -11.18 7.86
CA TYR A 23 21.69 -10.97 7.11
C TYR A 23 21.36 -10.13 5.87
N ILE A 24 22.12 -9.06 5.67
CA ILE A 24 21.93 -8.12 4.57
C ILE A 24 23.16 -8.15 3.69
N ALA A 25 22.95 -8.31 2.40
CA ALA A 25 23.99 -8.25 1.39
C ALA A 25 23.89 -6.94 0.62
N ASP A 26 24.89 -6.04 0.80
CA ASP A 26 25.02 -4.82 -0.02
C ASP A 26 25.76 -5.15 -1.31
N PHE A 27 25.21 -4.80 -2.45
CA PHE A 27 25.81 -5.06 -3.75
C PHE A 27 25.37 -4.03 -4.81
N GLN A 28 25.93 -4.16 -5.99
CA GLN A 28 25.49 -3.36 -7.15
C GLN A 28 24.63 -4.23 -8.08
N ASN A 29 23.41 -3.80 -8.33
CA ASN A 29 22.51 -4.40 -9.31
C ASN A 29 22.38 -3.45 -10.51
N GLN A 30 22.92 -3.84 -11.68
CA GLN A 30 22.88 -3.02 -12.90
C GLN A 30 23.40 -1.57 -12.74
N ASN A 31 24.39 -1.36 -11.85
CA ASN A 31 24.99 -0.10 -11.43
C ASN A 31 24.17 0.70 -10.38
N TYR A 32 23.08 0.18 -9.87
CA TYR A 32 22.32 0.76 -8.77
C TYR A 32 22.71 0.10 -7.45
N ALA A 33 22.73 0.86 -6.37
CA ALA A 33 22.91 0.29 -5.04
C ALA A 33 21.72 -0.64 -4.73
N ALA A 34 21.99 -1.74 -4.06
CA ALA A 34 20.94 -2.69 -3.69
C ALA A 34 21.28 -3.44 -2.42
N GLU A 35 20.27 -3.75 -1.64
CA GLU A 35 20.34 -4.55 -0.42
C GLU A 35 19.42 -5.76 -0.53
N ALA A 36 19.99 -6.95 -0.32
CA ALA A 36 19.19 -8.17 -0.25
C ALA A 36 19.15 -8.70 1.18
N TRP A 37 17.96 -8.95 1.67
CA TRP A 37 17.67 -9.36 3.03
C TRP A 37 17.37 -10.84 3.13
N PHE A 38 17.95 -11.48 4.13
CA PHE A 38 17.87 -12.93 4.36
C PHE A 38 17.60 -13.24 5.82
N THR A 39 16.83 -14.29 6.09
CA THR A 39 16.69 -14.85 7.42
C THR A 39 18.01 -15.47 7.92
N SER A 40 18.07 -15.83 9.22
CA SER A 40 19.18 -16.58 9.80
C SER A 40 19.43 -17.94 9.12
N ASP A 41 18.41 -18.53 8.51
CA ASP A 41 18.48 -19.78 7.76
C ASP A 41 18.81 -19.58 6.26
N ALA A 42 19.24 -18.35 5.91
CA ALA A 42 19.59 -17.96 4.55
C ALA A 42 18.43 -18.05 3.53
N VAL A 43 17.20 -17.86 3.98
CA VAL A 43 16.04 -17.66 3.09
C VAL A 43 16.05 -16.20 2.68
N TRP A 44 15.97 -15.94 1.39
CA TRP A 44 15.81 -14.60 0.85
C TRP A 44 14.39 -14.09 1.09
N LEU A 45 14.28 -12.86 1.55
CA LEU A 45 13.00 -12.19 1.85
C LEU A 45 12.70 -11.11 0.83
N MET A 46 13.63 -10.18 0.63
CA MET A 46 13.45 -9.08 -0.30
C MET A 46 14.78 -8.57 -0.87
N THR A 47 14.68 -7.81 -1.93
CA THR A 47 15.74 -6.95 -2.45
C THR A 47 15.17 -5.57 -2.68
N GLU A 48 15.78 -4.60 -2.04
CA GLU A 48 15.59 -3.18 -2.24
C GLU A 48 16.64 -2.68 -3.22
N THR A 49 16.26 -1.82 -4.13
CA THR A 49 17.18 -1.23 -5.12
C THR A 49 16.90 0.25 -5.24
N ASP A 50 17.89 1.05 -4.85
CA ASP A 50 17.90 2.51 -5.01
C ASP A 50 17.94 2.86 -6.53
N LEU A 51 16.90 3.50 -7.01
CA LEU A 51 16.72 3.82 -8.42
C LEU A 51 16.80 5.32 -8.67
N PRO A 52 17.54 5.77 -9.71
CA PRO A 52 17.38 7.16 -10.13
C PRO A 52 15.96 7.38 -10.68
N HIS A 53 15.37 8.54 -10.43
CA HIS A 53 14.03 8.94 -10.89
C HIS A 53 13.79 8.65 -12.38
N ALA A 54 14.85 8.78 -13.21
CA ALA A 54 14.78 8.51 -14.64
C ALA A 54 14.47 7.03 -14.96
N SER A 55 14.77 6.11 -14.04
CA SER A 55 14.59 4.66 -14.22
C SER A 55 13.22 4.15 -13.84
N LEU A 56 12.38 4.98 -13.22
CA LEU A 56 10.98 4.64 -12.98
C LEU A 56 10.25 4.26 -14.27
N PRO A 57 9.31 3.28 -14.21
CA PRO A 57 8.40 3.03 -15.33
C PRO A 57 7.63 4.29 -15.74
N GLU A 58 7.40 4.46 -17.04
CA GLU A 58 6.65 5.63 -17.52
C GLU A 58 5.21 5.71 -16.96
N ALA A 59 4.60 4.56 -16.66
CA ALA A 59 3.29 4.53 -16.04
C ALA A 59 3.33 5.13 -14.62
N VAL A 60 4.33 4.77 -13.80
CA VAL A 60 4.53 5.34 -12.45
C VAL A 60 4.81 6.83 -12.52
N LYS A 61 5.72 7.29 -13.41
CA LYS A 61 5.99 8.72 -13.61
C LYS A 61 4.73 9.51 -13.94
N ASN A 62 3.89 8.95 -14.80
CA ASN A 62 2.65 9.59 -15.22
C ASN A 62 1.62 9.59 -14.09
N ALA A 63 1.48 8.51 -13.35
CA ALA A 63 0.60 8.40 -12.19
C ALA A 63 1.02 9.42 -11.12
N PHE A 64 2.27 9.41 -10.69
CA PHE A 64 2.79 10.37 -9.72
C PHE A 64 2.56 11.83 -10.16
N LYS A 65 2.91 12.16 -11.39
CA LYS A 65 2.74 13.52 -11.91
C LYS A 65 1.29 14.02 -11.88
N ASN A 66 0.32 13.12 -12.03
CA ASN A 66 -1.10 13.44 -12.08
C ASN A 66 -1.82 13.27 -10.73
N SER A 67 -1.13 12.74 -9.70
CA SER A 67 -1.65 12.64 -8.34
C SER A 67 -1.62 13.99 -7.63
N GLU A 68 -2.26 14.08 -6.50
CA GLU A 68 -2.18 15.24 -5.59
C GLU A 68 -0.73 15.55 -5.16
N TYR A 69 0.13 14.52 -5.09
CA TYR A 69 1.55 14.63 -4.77
C TYR A 69 2.43 15.07 -5.95
N GLY A 70 1.89 15.25 -7.14
CA GLY A 70 2.65 15.55 -8.36
C GLY A 70 3.39 16.89 -8.38
N GLN A 71 3.18 17.74 -7.37
CA GLN A 71 3.90 19.00 -7.17
C GLN A 71 4.88 18.93 -5.97
N TRP A 72 4.93 17.80 -5.26
CA TRP A 72 5.87 17.57 -4.17
C TRP A 72 7.27 17.27 -4.73
N SER A 73 8.30 17.51 -3.91
CA SER A 73 9.67 17.14 -4.27
C SER A 73 9.82 15.63 -4.15
N LEU A 74 10.30 14.97 -5.19
CA LEU A 74 10.65 13.56 -5.16
C LEU A 74 12.11 13.45 -4.68
N ASP A 75 12.32 12.90 -3.49
CA ASP A 75 13.63 12.80 -2.85
C ASP A 75 14.30 11.48 -3.19
N ASP A 76 13.66 10.35 -2.93
CA ASP A 76 14.21 9.03 -3.22
C ASP A 76 13.22 8.10 -3.93
N VAL A 77 13.74 7.02 -4.50
CA VAL A 77 12.95 6.00 -5.20
C VAL A 77 13.56 4.62 -4.98
N ASP A 78 12.79 3.76 -4.34
CA ASP A 78 13.15 2.37 -4.17
C ASP A 78 12.31 1.42 -5.01
N MET A 79 12.93 0.39 -5.51
CA MET A 79 12.25 -0.75 -6.08
C MET A 79 12.37 -1.96 -5.14
N LEU A 80 11.24 -2.41 -4.64
CA LEU A 80 11.13 -3.56 -3.76
C LEU A 80 10.75 -4.81 -4.56
N VAL A 81 11.54 -5.87 -4.42
CA VAL A 81 11.25 -7.19 -4.98
C VAL A 81 11.22 -8.20 -3.84
N ARG A 82 10.10 -8.90 -3.67
CA ARG A 82 9.83 -9.85 -2.59
C ARG A 82 9.35 -11.18 -3.15
N GLU A 83 9.58 -12.29 -2.43
CA GLU A 83 9.20 -13.61 -2.91
C GLU A 83 7.67 -13.76 -2.96
N GLY A 84 7.14 -14.15 -4.12
CA GLY A 84 5.71 -14.37 -4.31
C GLY A 84 4.85 -13.12 -4.42
N MET A 85 5.49 -11.93 -4.45
CA MET A 85 4.81 -10.63 -4.55
C MET A 85 5.17 -9.92 -5.85
N GLU A 86 4.32 -9.00 -6.29
CA GLU A 86 4.65 -8.10 -7.40
C GLU A 86 5.70 -7.07 -6.95
N PRO A 87 6.59 -6.64 -7.85
CA PRO A 87 7.48 -5.53 -7.56
C PRO A 87 6.73 -4.23 -7.27
N VAL A 88 7.19 -3.50 -6.26
CA VAL A 88 6.63 -2.20 -5.85
C VAL A 88 7.71 -1.14 -5.99
N TYR A 89 7.31 0.06 -6.39
CA TYR A 89 8.13 1.26 -6.42
C TYR A 89 7.65 2.17 -5.29
N VAL A 90 8.52 2.45 -4.33
CA VAL A 90 8.28 3.40 -3.26
C VAL A 90 8.88 4.74 -3.68
N LEU A 91 8.09 5.78 -3.67
CA LEU A 91 8.51 7.14 -3.99
C LEU A 91 8.41 7.96 -2.71
N GLU A 92 9.56 8.33 -2.15
CA GLU A 92 9.62 9.28 -1.05
C GLU A 92 9.43 10.69 -1.59
N VAL A 93 8.43 11.39 -1.09
CA VAL A 93 8.09 12.74 -1.54
C VAL A 93 7.95 13.68 -0.35
N GLU A 94 8.42 14.92 -0.53
CA GLU A 94 8.42 15.93 0.54
C GLU A 94 7.72 17.22 0.12
N GLN A 95 7.02 17.84 1.07
CA GLN A 95 6.51 19.20 0.94
C GLN A 95 6.57 19.92 2.30
N GLY A 96 7.55 20.79 2.46
CA GLY A 96 7.81 21.51 3.71
C GLY A 96 8.25 20.56 4.83
N PRO A 97 7.48 20.35 5.89
CA PRO A 97 7.81 19.41 6.96
C PRO A 97 7.13 18.03 6.80
N ARG A 98 6.39 17.80 5.74
CA ARG A 98 5.66 16.53 5.49
C ARG A 98 6.46 15.69 4.51
N GLU A 99 6.62 14.43 4.84
CA GLU A 99 7.24 13.40 4.05
C GLU A 99 6.23 12.25 3.90
N MET A 100 6.09 11.73 2.68
CA MET A 100 5.13 10.66 2.35
C MET A 100 5.79 9.65 1.45
N ASP A 101 5.53 8.37 1.73
CA ASP A 101 5.89 7.26 0.88
C ASP A 101 4.70 6.84 0.01
N LEU A 102 4.90 6.89 -1.29
CA LEU A 102 3.90 6.52 -2.28
C LEU A 102 4.26 5.17 -2.91
N TYR A 103 3.45 4.16 -2.67
CA TYR A 103 3.68 2.80 -3.17
C TYR A 103 2.95 2.58 -4.48
N TYR A 104 3.71 2.35 -5.56
CA TYR A 104 3.15 2.09 -6.90
C TYR A 104 3.55 0.72 -7.42
N ASN A 105 2.65 0.06 -8.15
CA ASN A 105 3.06 -1.06 -8.99
C ASN A 105 3.67 -0.58 -10.32
N ALA A 106 4.20 -1.49 -11.14
CA ALA A 106 4.82 -1.14 -12.42
C ALA A 106 3.84 -0.53 -13.45
N GLU A 107 2.56 -0.79 -13.32
CA GLU A 107 1.47 -0.26 -14.14
C GLU A 107 1.03 1.15 -13.71
N GLY A 108 1.58 1.69 -12.60
CA GLY A 108 1.28 3.01 -12.07
C GLY A 108 0.00 3.05 -11.23
N ILE A 109 -0.44 1.93 -10.71
CA ILE A 109 -1.53 1.88 -9.73
C ILE A 109 -0.93 2.27 -8.38
N LEU A 110 -1.47 3.31 -7.74
CA LEU A 110 -1.16 3.67 -6.36
C LEU A 110 -1.77 2.60 -5.45
N ILE A 111 -0.95 2.01 -4.58
CA ILE A 111 -1.33 0.94 -3.67
C ILE A 111 -1.73 1.51 -2.33
N LYS A 112 -0.83 2.30 -1.76
CA LYS A 112 -1.03 3.00 -0.49
C LYS A 112 -0.14 4.23 -0.40
N VAL A 113 -0.47 5.09 0.55
CA VAL A 113 0.31 6.26 0.95
C VAL A 113 0.56 6.16 2.46
N VAL A 114 1.80 6.33 2.87
CA VAL A 114 2.21 6.29 4.28
C VAL A 114 2.89 7.60 4.62
N GLU A 115 2.54 8.23 5.75
CA GLU A 115 3.32 9.35 6.27
C GLU A 115 4.63 8.81 6.82
N ASP A 116 5.74 9.16 6.17
CA ASP A 116 7.05 8.71 6.61
C ASP A 116 7.47 9.45 7.88
N SER A 117 8.00 8.70 8.83
CA SER A 117 8.52 9.23 10.08
C SER A 117 9.98 8.88 10.33
N GLU A 118 10.48 7.81 9.78
CA GLU A 118 11.89 7.36 9.86
C GLU A 118 12.11 6.24 8.83
N ASP A 119 13.11 6.39 7.97
CA ASP A 119 13.51 5.42 6.95
C ASP A 119 13.98 4.10 7.60
N ASP A 120 13.09 3.11 7.70
CA ASP A 120 13.46 1.77 8.18
C ASP A 120 13.10 0.68 7.16
N SER A 121 14.11 0.28 6.37
CA SER A 121 13.98 -0.82 5.40
C SER A 121 13.46 -2.14 6.01
N GLU A 122 13.39 -2.27 7.35
CA GLU A 122 12.75 -3.42 8.01
C GLU A 122 11.23 -3.41 7.80
N ASP A 123 10.61 -2.25 7.62
CA ASP A 123 9.17 -2.09 7.42
C ASP A 123 8.72 -2.61 6.04
N TYR A 124 9.65 -2.76 5.10
CA TYR A 124 9.40 -3.36 3.79
C TYR A 124 9.44 -4.89 3.78
N LEU A 125 9.82 -5.53 4.90
CA LEU A 125 9.97 -6.99 4.94
C LEU A 125 8.60 -7.68 4.91
N PRO A 126 8.40 -8.65 4.01
CA PRO A 126 7.14 -9.38 3.94
C PRO A 126 6.98 -10.26 5.18
N ILE A 127 5.75 -10.39 5.65
CA ILE A 127 5.39 -11.34 6.71
C ILE A 127 4.95 -12.68 6.11
N GLU A 128 5.07 -13.75 6.88
CA GLU A 128 4.52 -15.05 6.50
C GLU A 128 3.02 -15.10 6.79
N LEU A 129 2.21 -15.19 5.74
CA LEU A 129 0.75 -15.27 5.86
C LEU A 129 0.30 -16.67 6.30
N PRO A 130 -0.69 -16.78 7.20
CA PRO A 130 -1.36 -18.05 7.51
C PRO A 130 -2.01 -18.70 6.28
N GLU A 131 -2.14 -20.01 6.30
CA GLU A 131 -2.79 -20.75 5.20
C GLU A 131 -4.26 -20.36 5.00
N GLU A 132 -4.96 -19.99 6.08
CA GLU A 132 -6.33 -19.49 6.06
C GLU A 132 -6.44 -18.21 5.23
N VAL A 133 -5.51 -17.29 5.41
CA VAL A 133 -5.42 -16.03 4.63
C VAL A 133 -5.15 -16.32 3.15
N LYS A 134 -4.14 -17.17 2.86
CA LYS A 134 -3.81 -17.55 1.48
C LYS A 134 -4.99 -18.20 0.76
N ASN A 135 -5.70 -19.11 1.44
CA ASN A 135 -6.88 -19.78 0.89
C ASN A 135 -8.01 -18.78 0.61
N PHE A 136 -8.29 -17.87 1.54
CA PHE A 136 -9.30 -16.83 1.34
C PHE A 136 -8.99 -15.96 0.11
N LEU A 137 -7.74 -15.49 -0.01
CA LEU A 137 -7.31 -14.68 -1.16
C LEU A 137 -7.47 -15.46 -2.47
N GLN A 138 -7.11 -16.74 -2.48
CA GLN A 138 -7.26 -17.58 -3.66
C GLN A 138 -8.74 -17.82 -4.05
N GLU A 139 -9.63 -17.93 -3.06
CA GLU A 139 -11.05 -18.18 -3.29
C GLU A 139 -11.81 -16.91 -3.69
N LYS A 140 -11.61 -15.81 -2.95
CA LYS A 140 -12.35 -14.56 -3.17
C LYS A 140 -11.72 -13.69 -4.26
N TYR A 141 -10.39 -13.63 -4.31
CA TYR A 141 -9.62 -12.77 -5.21
C TYR A 141 -8.69 -13.60 -6.12
N ALA A 142 -9.27 -14.58 -6.80
CA ALA A 142 -8.51 -15.42 -7.75
C ALA A 142 -7.74 -14.55 -8.76
N ALA A 143 -6.45 -14.89 -8.98
CA ALA A 143 -5.53 -14.16 -9.84
C ALA A 143 -5.17 -12.74 -9.35
N SER A 144 -5.49 -12.37 -8.11
CA SER A 144 -4.91 -11.16 -7.51
C SER A 144 -3.39 -11.28 -7.38
N LYS A 145 -2.73 -10.14 -7.35
CA LYS A 145 -1.30 -10.00 -7.12
C LYS A 145 -1.11 -9.40 -5.74
N ILE A 146 -0.41 -10.09 -4.85
CA ILE A 146 -0.03 -9.54 -3.55
C ILE A 146 1.07 -8.52 -3.78
N VAL A 147 0.95 -7.34 -3.20
CA VAL A 147 1.89 -6.22 -3.34
C VAL A 147 2.49 -5.78 -2.01
N GLU A 148 1.78 -6.00 -0.89
CA GLU A 148 2.26 -5.72 0.46
C GLU A 148 1.66 -6.71 1.45
N THR A 149 2.35 -6.94 2.58
CA THR A 149 1.84 -7.73 3.70
C THR A 149 2.38 -7.18 5.00
N ASP A 150 1.50 -6.91 5.95
CA ASP A 150 1.86 -6.40 7.25
C ASP A 150 1.08 -7.07 8.38
N GLN A 151 1.55 -6.92 9.61
CA GLN A 151 0.89 -7.40 10.80
C GLN A 151 0.96 -6.37 11.92
N GLU A 152 -0.11 -5.62 12.09
CA GLU A 152 -0.25 -4.65 13.15
C GLU A 152 -1.40 -4.97 14.09
N HIS A 153 -1.25 -4.63 15.37
CA HIS A 153 -2.28 -4.73 16.42
C HIS A 153 -3.00 -6.09 16.48
N GLY A 154 -2.32 -7.14 15.97
CA GLY A 154 -2.90 -8.47 15.94
C GLY A 154 -3.85 -8.71 14.78
N GLN A 155 -3.70 -7.99 13.71
CA GLN A 155 -4.40 -8.18 12.43
C GLN A 155 -3.36 -8.39 11.34
N PHE A 156 -3.71 -9.19 10.33
CA PHE A 156 -2.95 -9.25 9.10
C PHE A 156 -3.58 -8.31 8.10
N GLU A 157 -2.75 -7.49 7.49
CA GLU A 157 -3.07 -6.63 6.36
C GLU A 157 -2.41 -7.18 5.11
N VAL A 158 -3.16 -7.27 4.03
CA VAL A 158 -2.66 -7.74 2.75
C VAL A 158 -3.15 -6.81 1.65
N ASP A 159 -2.24 -6.06 1.06
CA ASP A 159 -2.54 -5.25 -0.11
C ASP A 159 -2.42 -6.08 -1.37
N ILE A 160 -3.47 -6.04 -2.17
CA ILE A 160 -3.55 -6.79 -3.42
C ILE A 160 -3.96 -5.88 -4.58
N ILE A 161 -3.54 -6.26 -5.77
CA ILE A 161 -4.14 -5.73 -7.00
C ILE A 161 -5.04 -6.81 -7.59
N HIS A 162 -6.33 -6.52 -7.67
CA HIS A 162 -7.33 -7.39 -8.25
C HIS A 162 -8.16 -6.64 -9.30
N ASP A 163 -8.20 -7.17 -10.53
CA ASP A 163 -8.86 -6.54 -11.68
C ASP A 163 -8.42 -5.09 -11.95
N GLY A 164 -7.14 -4.78 -11.66
CA GLY A 164 -6.57 -3.45 -11.88
C GLY A 164 -6.89 -2.43 -10.78
N VAL A 165 -7.46 -2.88 -9.65
CA VAL A 165 -7.78 -2.04 -8.48
C VAL A 165 -6.94 -2.50 -7.30
N ALA A 166 -6.29 -1.54 -6.62
CA ALA A 166 -5.63 -1.77 -5.34
C ALA A 166 -6.69 -1.98 -4.26
N LYS A 167 -6.49 -2.97 -3.41
CA LYS A 167 -7.39 -3.31 -2.31
C LYS A 167 -6.58 -3.67 -1.07
N GLU A 168 -6.98 -3.12 0.06
CA GLU A 168 -6.55 -3.56 1.38
C GLU A 168 -7.46 -4.69 1.86
N VAL A 169 -6.91 -5.79 2.33
CA VAL A 169 -7.66 -6.93 2.87
C VAL A 169 -7.19 -7.23 4.28
N LEU A 170 -8.08 -7.06 5.25
CA LEU A 170 -7.80 -7.25 6.67
C LEU A 170 -8.30 -8.59 7.20
N PHE A 171 -7.49 -9.21 8.05
CA PHE A 171 -7.81 -10.46 8.75
C PHE A 171 -7.51 -10.35 10.24
N ASP A 172 -8.22 -11.10 11.08
CA ASP A 172 -7.86 -11.25 12.48
C ASP A 172 -6.64 -12.17 12.66
N ASN A 173 -6.15 -12.29 13.89
CA ASN A 173 -5.02 -13.17 14.26
C ASN A 173 -5.21 -14.66 13.90
N SER A 174 -6.45 -15.09 13.68
CA SER A 174 -6.79 -16.46 13.32
C SER A 174 -6.92 -16.66 11.81
N GLY A 175 -6.68 -15.60 11.01
CA GLY A 175 -6.84 -15.59 9.57
C GLY A 175 -8.30 -15.47 9.11
N ASN A 176 -9.25 -15.09 9.99
CA ASN A 176 -10.62 -14.81 9.56
C ASN A 176 -10.67 -13.43 8.91
N TRP A 177 -11.30 -13.36 7.74
CA TRP A 177 -11.50 -12.12 7.01
C TRP A 177 -12.38 -11.14 7.80
N LEU A 178 -11.90 -9.92 7.93
CA LEU A 178 -12.58 -8.81 8.60
C LEU A 178 -13.20 -7.84 7.60
N SER A 179 -12.40 -7.39 6.63
CA SER A 179 -12.85 -6.44 5.60
C SER A 179 -11.97 -6.50 4.35
N SER A 180 -12.51 -5.93 3.29
CA SER A 180 -11.75 -5.52 2.12
C SER A 180 -12.20 -4.14 1.71
N SER A 181 -11.26 -3.21 1.53
CA SER A 181 -11.53 -1.83 1.16
C SER A 181 -10.76 -1.42 -0.09
N TRP A 182 -11.32 -0.48 -0.83
CA TRP A 182 -10.69 0.15 -1.98
C TRP A 182 -11.36 1.48 -2.32
N GLU A 183 -10.60 2.35 -2.88
CA GLU A 183 -11.07 3.64 -3.37
C GLU A 183 -12.00 3.50 -4.56
N ILE A 184 -13.01 4.35 -4.58
CA ILE A 184 -13.96 4.47 -5.68
C ILE A 184 -14.18 5.95 -6.00
N SER A 185 -14.58 6.26 -7.23
CA SER A 185 -14.95 7.63 -7.56
C SER A 185 -16.24 8.05 -6.85
N LEU A 186 -16.26 9.26 -6.31
CA LEU A 186 -17.43 9.89 -5.70
C LEU A 186 -18.69 9.83 -6.60
N ASP A 187 -18.49 9.89 -7.92
CA ASP A 187 -19.57 9.79 -8.90
C ASP A 187 -20.25 8.42 -8.92
N THR A 188 -19.56 7.37 -8.49
CA THR A 188 -20.08 5.99 -8.48
C THR A 188 -20.95 5.67 -7.26
N LEU A 189 -20.92 6.53 -6.23
CA LEU A 189 -21.75 6.34 -5.03
C LEU A 189 -23.25 6.33 -5.38
N PRO A 190 -24.05 5.47 -4.72
CA PRO A 190 -25.49 5.50 -4.83
C PRO A 190 -26.08 6.87 -4.44
N GLU A 191 -27.12 7.32 -5.11
CA GLU A 191 -27.76 8.62 -4.83
C GLU A 191 -28.30 8.73 -3.39
N VAL A 192 -28.69 7.61 -2.77
CA VAL A 192 -29.12 7.60 -1.36
C VAL A 192 -27.95 7.91 -0.42
N VAL A 193 -26.76 7.40 -0.73
CA VAL A 193 -25.53 7.67 0.02
C VAL A 193 -25.10 9.13 -0.15
N LYS A 194 -25.06 9.63 -1.40
CA LYS A 194 -24.79 11.06 -1.69
C LYS A 194 -25.77 11.99 -0.96
N THR A 195 -27.02 11.55 -0.81
CA THR A 195 -28.02 12.33 -0.08
C THR A 195 -27.74 12.35 1.41
N ALA A 196 -27.35 11.20 1.99
CA ALA A 196 -26.96 11.10 3.40
C ALA A 196 -25.74 11.99 3.71
N ILE A 197 -24.71 11.96 2.84
CA ILE A 197 -23.53 12.84 2.96
C ILE A 197 -23.96 14.30 3.02
N ARG A 198 -24.78 14.76 2.04
CA ARG A 198 -25.26 16.15 1.99
C ARG A 198 -26.04 16.53 3.25
N GLN A 199 -26.84 15.61 3.82
CA GLN A 199 -27.56 15.87 5.08
C GLN A 199 -26.62 16.03 6.26
N GLU A 200 -25.63 15.14 6.42
CA GLU A 200 -24.64 15.22 7.49
C GLU A 200 -23.82 16.53 7.40
N ILE A 201 -23.39 16.92 6.21
CA ILE A 201 -22.67 18.19 6.01
C ILE A 201 -23.57 19.37 6.43
N ASN A 202 -24.83 19.43 5.97
CA ASN A 202 -25.73 20.53 6.28
C ASN A 202 -26.12 20.61 7.77
N ASP A 203 -26.27 19.48 8.43
CA ASP A 203 -26.79 19.39 9.79
C ASP A 203 -25.70 19.47 10.86
N LYS A 204 -24.51 18.89 10.61
CA LYS A 204 -23.46 18.71 11.62
C LYS A 204 -22.08 19.24 11.19
N TYR A 205 -21.75 19.14 9.91
CA TYR A 205 -20.40 19.42 9.40
C TYR A 205 -20.40 20.60 8.41
N VAL A 206 -21.08 21.67 8.79
CA VAL A 206 -21.19 22.87 7.94
C VAL A 206 -19.78 23.44 7.64
N GLY A 207 -19.45 23.59 6.36
CA GLY A 207 -18.14 24.08 5.91
C GLY A 207 -17.09 22.97 5.69
N TYR A 208 -17.50 21.71 5.82
CA TYR A 208 -16.66 20.59 5.38
C TYR A 208 -16.95 20.27 3.91
N GLU A 209 -15.92 19.82 3.21
CA GLU A 209 -16.01 19.29 1.86
C GLU A 209 -15.80 17.78 1.89
N THR A 210 -16.32 17.06 0.92
CA THR A 210 -16.16 15.62 0.78
C THR A 210 -14.88 15.36 0.00
N ASP A 211 -14.06 14.43 0.45
CA ASP A 211 -12.96 13.91 -0.35
C ASP A 211 -13.49 13.28 -1.66
N ASP A 212 -12.71 13.37 -2.73
CA ASP A 212 -13.08 12.88 -4.06
C ASP A 212 -12.96 11.35 -4.19
N GLU A 213 -12.27 10.68 -3.26
CA GLU A 213 -11.93 9.26 -3.28
C GLU A 213 -12.49 8.48 -2.08
N PRO A 214 -13.83 8.38 -1.95
CA PRO A 214 -14.44 7.57 -0.91
C PRO A 214 -14.08 6.09 -1.10
N GLU A 215 -14.08 5.34 0.00
CA GLU A 215 -13.84 3.89 -0.04
C GLU A 215 -15.13 3.09 0.00
N LEU A 216 -15.18 2.01 -0.77
CA LEU A 216 -16.11 0.92 -0.55
C LEU A 216 -15.46 -0.12 0.37
N VAL A 217 -16.12 -0.44 1.47
CA VAL A 217 -15.68 -1.43 2.46
C VAL A 217 -16.66 -2.60 2.47
N GLU A 218 -16.17 -3.78 2.10
CA GLU A 218 -16.88 -5.05 2.24
C GLU A 218 -16.53 -5.70 3.58
N THR A 219 -17.54 -6.23 4.27
CA THR A 219 -17.36 -6.98 5.51
C THR A 219 -18.30 -8.21 5.57
N PRO A 220 -18.09 -9.17 6.50
CA PRO A 220 -19.03 -10.28 6.70
C PRO A 220 -20.45 -9.83 7.05
N ASP A 221 -20.60 -8.65 7.66
CA ASP A 221 -21.90 -8.10 8.11
C ASP A 221 -22.58 -7.19 7.07
N GLY A 222 -21.98 -7.05 5.88
CA GLY A 222 -22.47 -6.21 4.79
C GLY A 222 -21.53 -5.07 4.45
N ASN A 223 -21.84 -4.36 3.37
CA ASN A 223 -20.99 -3.32 2.82
C ASN A 223 -21.36 -1.94 3.37
N TYR A 224 -20.38 -1.06 3.40
CA TYR A 224 -20.58 0.36 3.66
C TYR A 224 -19.55 1.19 2.90
N TYR A 225 -19.80 2.48 2.82
CA TYR A 225 -18.87 3.48 2.26
C TYR A 225 -18.21 4.24 3.42
N ARG A 226 -16.91 4.42 3.33
CA ARG A 226 -16.11 5.28 4.20
C ARG A 226 -15.89 6.58 3.45
N ILE A 227 -16.37 7.69 4.00
CA ILE A 227 -16.32 9.01 3.38
C ILE A 227 -15.55 9.92 4.30
N GLU A 228 -14.49 10.51 3.82
CA GLU A 228 -13.78 11.54 4.53
C GLU A 228 -14.38 12.91 4.23
N LEU A 229 -14.55 13.70 5.27
CA LEU A 229 -14.95 15.10 5.20
C LEU A 229 -13.84 15.94 5.78
N GLU A 230 -13.34 16.92 5.04
CA GLU A 230 -12.29 17.85 5.47
C GLU A 230 -12.82 19.27 5.58
N ALA A 231 -12.40 19.99 6.64
CA ALA A 231 -12.67 21.42 6.83
C ALA A 231 -11.48 22.25 6.33
N GLU A 232 -11.72 23.53 5.98
CA GLU A 232 -10.66 24.48 5.57
C GLU A 232 -9.49 24.63 6.58
N ASP A 233 -9.71 24.27 7.84
CA ASP A 233 -8.69 24.33 8.90
C ASP A 233 -7.96 23.00 9.13
N GLY A 234 -8.16 22.01 8.24
CA GLY A 234 -7.52 20.70 8.26
C GLY A 234 -8.13 19.71 9.27
N ARG A 235 -9.33 19.98 9.79
CA ARG A 235 -10.05 18.98 10.62
C ARG A 235 -10.75 17.98 9.73
N GLU A 236 -10.58 16.72 10.03
CA GLU A 236 -11.14 15.59 9.29
C GLU A 236 -12.21 14.87 10.11
N VAL A 237 -13.19 14.33 9.41
CA VAL A 237 -14.26 13.48 9.97
C VAL A 237 -14.55 12.36 8.99
N ILE A 238 -14.59 11.13 9.50
CA ILE A 238 -14.94 9.94 8.70
C ILE A 238 -16.41 9.59 8.95
N LEU A 239 -17.19 9.57 7.87
CA LEU A 239 -18.55 9.04 7.85
C LEU A 239 -18.52 7.59 7.34
N LYS A 240 -19.25 6.71 8.03
CA LYS A 240 -19.50 5.33 7.55
C LYS A 240 -20.98 5.20 7.22
N ILE A 241 -21.30 4.96 5.94
CA ILE A 241 -22.67 4.99 5.42
C ILE A 241 -22.96 3.67 4.70
N ARG A 242 -24.01 2.96 5.11
CA ARG A 242 -24.45 1.74 4.42
C ARG A 242 -25.02 2.04 3.02
N GLU A 243 -25.14 1.02 2.19
CA GLU A 243 -25.73 1.11 0.86
C GLU A 243 -27.16 1.67 0.84
N ASP A 244 -27.91 1.54 1.93
CA ASP A 244 -29.26 2.09 2.10
C ASP A 244 -29.28 3.55 2.58
N GLY A 245 -28.12 4.17 2.78
CA GLY A 245 -27.96 5.54 3.26
C GLY A 245 -28.00 5.69 4.78
N SER A 246 -28.11 4.62 5.54
CA SER A 246 -28.06 4.68 7.00
C SER A 246 -26.62 4.81 7.52
N LEU A 247 -26.42 5.68 8.52
CA LEU A 247 -25.13 5.84 9.17
C LEU A 247 -24.81 4.62 10.06
N LEU A 248 -23.55 4.19 10.02
CA LEU A 248 -22.97 3.33 11.02
C LEU A 248 -22.49 4.20 12.20
N GLN A 249 -22.85 3.77 13.42
CA GLN A 249 -22.42 4.45 14.66
C GLN A 249 -21.02 4.02 15.07
#